data_dd8de3cc445217c6700bb1d96cc7b5fb
#
_entry.id   dd8de3cc445217c6700bb1d96cc7b5fb
#
_cell.length_a   1.000
_cell.length_b   1.000
_cell.length_c   1.000
_cell.angle_alpha   90.00
_cell.angle_beta   90.00
_cell.angle_gamma   90.00
#
_symmetry.space_group_name_H-M   'P 1'
#
loop_
_entity.id
_entity.type
_entity.pdbx_description
1 polymer ?
#
loop_
_entity_poly.entity_id
_entity_poly.type
_entity_poly.pdbx_seq_one_letter_code
_entity_poly.pdbx_strand_id
1 'polypeptide(L)'
;MTQKYYATVTNLAAAKIANAAALGTKLNITQMAVGDGGGTLPTPNASQTMLVNEVRRAAINSLSIDAANASQVIAEQVIPETEGGFWIREMGLFDADGTLIAVCNTPETYKPALQEGSGRTQTVRMILIINSTDAITLKIDPSVVLATRKYVDESILTVRQYADNLLADHLAAENPHDQYLLTANALAEIKDADLIAELLKNLGLTEKFSGRIIGRQIFTTPGAINYKPTPGTKRIKIILTGGGGRGYGYLGWGSGFTSRGAGGGAGGTVIAWLNVDDSKTYPGVVGRGSDETLSATSSTFNGLLTAGNGVNTSSGDAGGAGGTAVGGDLNIQGGDGSDAPGIISTTTNPYRGGSGDGGVSYWGGGKRSGDGNLSVKGKTFGAGGGGNTRSDPFIGNYGSDGVIFIEEFS
;
A
#
# COMPACT_ATOMS: atom_id res chain seq x y z
N MET A 1 -82.63 -1.53 1.40
CA MET A 1 -82.42 -2.31 0.16
C MET A 1 -81.78 -3.62 0.56
N THR A 2 -82.38 -4.76 0.23
CA THR A 2 -81.78 -6.08 0.45
C THR A 2 -80.57 -6.22 -0.48
N GLN A 3 -79.39 -6.56 0.05
CA GLN A 3 -78.20 -6.77 -0.74
C GLN A 3 -78.40 -7.94 -1.71
N LYS A 4 -78.39 -7.68 -3.00
CA LYS A 4 -78.64 -8.67 -4.05
C LYS A 4 -77.42 -9.59 -4.30
N TYR A 5 -76.21 -9.06 -4.15
CA TYR A 5 -74.96 -9.79 -4.34
C TYR A 5 -74.17 -9.81 -3.04
N TYR A 6 -73.81 -11.02 -2.56
CA TYR A 6 -73.09 -11.17 -1.33
C TYR A 6 -72.30 -12.48 -1.31
N ALA A 7 -71.31 -12.53 -0.48
CA ALA A 7 -70.54 -13.72 -0.19
C ALA A 7 -70.86 -14.27 1.21
N THR A 8 -70.89 -15.59 1.32
CA THR A 8 -71.11 -16.28 2.57
C THR A 8 -70.03 -17.34 2.80
N VAL A 9 -69.58 -17.46 4.07
CA VAL A 9 -68.67 -18.55 4.49
C VAL A 9 -69.53 -19.81 4.65
N THR A 10 -69.02 -20.96 4.22
CA THR A 10 -69.71 -22.21 4.38
C THR A 10 -69.61 -22.70 5.86
N ASN A 11 -70.62 -23.52 6.28
CA ASN A 11 -70.55 -24.10 7.63
C ASN A 11 -69.29 -24.93 7.88
N LEU A 12 -68.86 -25.65 6.86
CA LEU A 12 -67.64 -26.43 6.92
C LEU A 12 -66.37 -25.56 7.05
N ALA A 13 -66.37 -24.43 6.34
CA ALA A 13 -65.27 -23.48 6.44
C ALA A 13 -65.24 -22.77 7.81
N ALA A 14 -66.42 -22.39 8.35
CA ALA A 14 -66.49 -21.78 9.67
C ALA A 14 -65.91 -22.71 10.75
N ALA A 15 -66.17 -24.01 10.65
CA ALA A 15 -65.56 -25.00 11.55
C ALA A 15 -64.04 -25.12 11.36
N LYS A 16 -63.55 -25.15 10.09
CA LYS A 16 -62.10 -25.20 9.78
C LYS A 16 -61.38 -23.93 10.26
N ILE A 17 -61.98 -22.73 10.08
CA ILE A 17 -61.41 -21.45 10.55
C ILE A 17 -61.31 -21.42 12.07
N ALA A 18 -62.38 -21.85 12.77
CA ALA A 18 -62.37 -21.90 14.22
C ALA A 18 -61.31 -22.88 14.76
N ASN A 19 -61.20 -24.07 14.16
CA ASN A 19 -60.15 -25.04 14.51
C ASN A 19 -58.76 -24.50 14.24
N ALA A 20 -58.53 -23.87 13.08
CA ALA A 20 -57.24 -23.25 12.76
C ALA A 20 -56.85 -22.16 13.76
N ALA A 21 -57.80 -21.29 14.15
CA ALA A 21 -57.59 -20.29 15.16
C ALA A 21 -57.27 -20.88 16.54
N ALA A 22 -57.95 -21.95 16.94
CA ALA A 22 -57.74 -22.64 18.22
C ALA A 22 -56.39 -23.36 18.30
N LEU A 23 -55.94 -23.92 17.18
CA LEU A 23 -54.66 -24.67 17.07
C LEU A 23 -53.46 -23.82 16.68
N GLY A 24 -53.63 -22.53 16.44
CA GLY A 24 -52.57 -21.65 15.95
C GLY A 24 -52.08 -22.01 14.53
N THR A 25 -52.87 -22.75 13.76
CA THR A 25 -52.61 -23.10 12.37
C THR A 25 -53.32 -22.12 11.43
N LYS A 26 -52.98 -22.18 10.14
CA LYS A 26 -53.62 -21.30 9.14
C LYS A 26 -54.34 -22.12 8.06
N LEU A 27 -55.53 -21.65 7.69
CA LEU A 27 -56.25 -22.19 6.55
C LEU A 27 -55.63 -21.70 5.25
N ASN A 28 -55.29 -22.60 4.37
CA ASN A 28 -54.66 -22.29 3.10
C ASN A 28 -55.70 -22.29 1.94
N ILE A 29 -56.17 -21.12 1.57
CA ILE A 29 -57.10 -20.95 0.43
C ILE A 29 -56.26 -20.90 -0.85
N THR A 30 -56.45 -21.83 -1.78
CA THR A 30 -55.56 -22.04 -2.94
C THR A 30 -56.20 -21.82 -4.27
N GLN A 31 -57.51 -22.00 -4.37
CA GLN A 31 -58.25 -21.99 -5.65
C GLN A 31 -59.48 -21.12 -5.58
N MET A 32 -59.85 -20.54 -6.70
CA MET A 32 -61.16 -19.94 -6.95
C MET A 32 -61.77 -20.62 -8.17
N ALA A 33 -63.05 -20.96 -8.03
CA ALA A 33 -63.89 -21.42 -9.13
C ALA A 33 -64.96 -20.38 -9.49
N VAL A 34 -65.34 -20.35 -10.74
CA VAL A 34 -66.49 -19.58 -11.25
C VAL A 34 -67.51 -20.55 -11.84
N GLY A 35 -68.77 -20.19 -11.69
CA GLY A 35 -69.87 -21.01 -12.15
C GLY A 35 -70.94 -20.16 -12.85
N ASP A 36 -71.73 -20.80 -13.68
CA ASP A 36 -72.84 -20.14 -14.40
C ASP A 36 -74.19 -20.24 -13.67
N GLY A 37 -74.19 -20.87 -12.50
CA GLY A 37 -75.41 -21.04 -11.68
C GLY A 37 -76.48 -21.90 -12.31
N GLY A 38 -76.13 -22.79 -13.26
CA GLY A 38 -77.11 -23.58 -13.97
C GLY A 38 -78.06 -22.75 -14.86
N GLY A 39 -77.57 -21.59 -15.33
CA GLY A 39 -78.33 -20.70 -16.18
C GLY A 39 -79.15 -19.64 -15.44
N THR A 40 -79.15 -19.66 -14.11
CA THR A 40 -79.88 -18.67 -13.28
C THR A 40 -78.98 -18.12 -12.19
N LEU A 41 -79.31 -16.94 -11.62
CA LEU A 41 -78.54 -16.34 -10.53
C LEU A 41 -78.80 -17.15 -9.24
N PRO A 42 -77.79 -17.83 -8.69
CA PRO A 42 -77.97 -18.63 -7.52
C PRO A 42 -78.02 -17.74 -6.25
N THR A 43 -78.66 -18.26 -5.21
CA THR A 43 -78.62 -17.66 -3.86
C THR A 43 -77.57 -18.38 -3.01
N PRO A 44 -76.49 -17.71 -2.61
CA PRO A 44 -75.44 -18.33 -1.80
C PRO A 44 -75.99 -18.89 -0.46
N ASN A 45 -75.59 -20.10 -0.14
CA ASN A 45 -76.04 -20.78 1.10
C ASN A 45 -74.85 -21.37 1.84
N ALA A 46 -74.79 -21.14 3.15
CA ALA A 46 -73.73 -21.64 3.99
C ALA A 46 -73.65 -23.18 4.09
N SER A 47 -74.68 -23.89 3.73
CA SER A 47 -74.66 -25.37 3.67
C SER A 47 -74.10 -25.96 2.38
N GLN A 48 -73.76 -25.09 1.40
CA GLN A 48 -73.17 -25.54 0.12
C GLN A 48 -71.76 -26.18 0.34
N THR A 49 -71.55 -27.24 -0.42
CA THR A 49 -70.25 -27.92 -0.50
C THR A 49 -69.59 -27.81 -1.89
N MET A 50 -70.36 -27.33 -2.87
CA MET A 50 -69.94 -27.08 -4.26
C MET A 50 -70.71 -25.91 -4.89
N LEU A 51 -70.24 -25.38 -5.98
CA LEU A 51 -71.02 -24.44 -6.81
C LEU A 51 -72.21 -25.14 -7.45
N VAL A 52 -73.24 -24.39 -7.87
CA VAL A 52 -74.44 -24.95 -8.54
C VAL A 52 -74.03 -25.58 -9.86
N ASN A 53 -73.20 -24.86 -10.64
CA ASN A 53 -72.62 -25.40 -11.86
C ASN A 53 -71.26 -24.74 -12.13
N GLU A 54 -70.19 -25.42 -11.70
CA GLU A 54 -68.82 -24.96 -11.85
C GLU A 54 -68.39 -25.06 -13.36
N VAL A 55 -67.91 -23.96 -13.94
CA VAL A 55 -67.44 -23.92 -15.31
C VAL A 55 -65.93 -23.79 -15.42
N ARG A 56 -65.29 -23.27 -14.39
CA ARG A 56 -63.83 -23.11 -14.37
C ARG A 56 -63.34 -23.09 -12.92
N ARG A 57 -62.18 -23.75 -12.67
CA ARG A 57 -61.44 -23.65 -11.42
C ARG A 57 -59.96 -23.45 -11.74
N ALA A 58 -59.34 -22.51 -11.05
CA ALA A 58 -57.91 -22.29 -11.13
C ALA A 58 -57.33 -21.75 -9.79
N ALA A 59 -56.04 -21.67 -9.68
CA ALA A 59 -55.36 -21.05 -8.54
C ALA A 59 -55.77 -19.56 -8.40
N ILE A 60 -55.87 -19.09 -7.18
CA ILE A 60 -56.01 -17.66 -6.89
C ILE A 60 -54.73 -16.92 -7.20
N ASN A 61 -54.82 -15.70 -7.75
CA ASN A 61 -53.70 -14.84 -8.04
C ASN A 61 -53.27 -14.03 -6.81
N SER A 62 -54.26 -13.53 -6.07
CA SER A 62 -53.97 -12.85 -4.80
C SER A 62 -54.99 -13.17 -3.73
N LEU A 63 -54.55 -13.19 -2.50
CA LEU A 63 -55.36 -13.23 -1.29
C LEU A 63 -54.78 -12.25 -0.28
N SER A 64 -55.47 -11.15 -0.06
CA SER A 64 -54.98 -10.05 0.79
C SER A 64 -56.09 -9.62 1.81
N ILE A 65 -55.68 -8.99 2.88
CA ILE A 65 -56.57 -8.31 3.80
C ILE A 65 -56.84 -6.92 3.25
N ASP A 66 -58.10 -6.47 3.32
CA ASP A 66 -58.45 -5.10 2.88
C ASP A 66 -57.75 -4.08 3.83
N ALA A 67 -57.00 -3.17 3.23
CA ALA A 67 -56.30 -2.12 3.98
C ALA A 67 -57.25 -1.19 4.76
N ALA A 68 -58.53 -1.07 4.30
CA ALA A 68 -59.55 -0.27 4.96
C ALA A 68 -60.33 -1.02 6.03
N ASN A 69 -60.34 -2.37 6.01
CA ASN A 69 -61.09 -3.19 6.93
C ASN A 69 -60.42 -4.54 7.21
N ALA A 70 -59.75 -4.64 8.35
CA ALA A 70 -59.01 -5.83 8.75
C ALA A 70 -59.88 -7.12 8.89
N SER A 71 -61.18 -7.02 8.90
CA SER A 71 -62.11 -8.18 8.92
C SER A 71 -62.50 -8.64 7.51
N GLN A 72 -61.96 -8.03 6.47
CA GLN A 72 -62.25 -8.38 5.06
C GLN A 72 -61.03 -8.98 4.39
N VAL A 73 -61.25 -10.10 3.73
CA VAL A 73 -60.26 -10.75 2.84
C VAL A 73 -60.74 -10.59 1.40
N ILE A 74 -59.82 -10.17 0.57
CA ILE A 74 -60.02 -9.99 -0.87
C ILE A 74 -59.28 -11.10 -1.58
N ALA A 75 -60.04 -11.93 -2.32
CA ALA A 75 -59.50 -12.94 -3.19
C ALA A 75 -59.69 -12.51 -4.67
N GLU A 76 -58.61 -12.61 -5.44
CA GLU A 76 -58.64 -12.25 -6.86
C GLU A 76 -58.14 -13.40 -7.74
N GLN A 77 -58.80 -13.56 -8.87
CA GLN A 77 -58.36 -14.48 -9.94
C GLN A 77 -58.47 -13.81 -11.27
N VAL A 78 -57.47 -14.02 -12.07
CA VAL A 78 -57.42 -13.56 -13.47
C VAL A 78 -57.78 -14.70 -14.39
N ILE A 79 -58.78 -14.47 -15.21
CA ILE A 79 -59.21 -15.40 -16.27
C ILE A 79 -58.60 -14.89 -17.59
N PRO A 80 -57.65 -15.63 -18.18
CA PRO A 80 -56.97 -15.19 -19.39
C PRO A 80 -57.90 -15.14 -20.60
N GLU A 81 -57.50 -14.49 -21.67
CA GLU A 81 -58.28 -14.37 -22.90
C GLU A 81 -58.45 -15.71 -23.61
N THR A 82 -57.56 -16.67 -23.38
CA THR A 82 -57.62 -18.02 -23.95
C THR A 82 -58.72 -18.89 -23.39
N GLU A 83 -59.31 -18.49 -22.24
CA GLU A 83 -60.35 -19.22 -21.56
C GLU A 83 -61.64 -18.40 -21.54
N GLY A 84 -62.76 -19.00 -21.90
CA GLY A 84 -64.06 -18.29 -21.96
C GLY A 84 -65.15 -19.13 -22.61
N GLY A 85 -66.18 -18.47 -23.10
CA GLY A 85 -67.38 -19.12 -23.69
C GLY A 85 -68.41 -19.46 -22.63
N PHE A 86 -68.37 -18.81 -21.46
CA PHE A 86 -69.29 -19.10 -20.36
C PHE A 86 -69.73 -17.84 -19.62
N TRP A 87 -70.89 -17.97 -18.98
CA TRP A 87 -71.42 -16.97 -18.04
C TRP A 87 -70.84 -17.17 -16.64
N ILE A 88 -70.60 -16.08 -15.94
CA ILE A 88 -70.23 -16.07 -14.53
C ILE A 88 -71.39 -15.48 -13.75
N ARG A 89 -71.95 -16.29 -12.82
CA ARG A 89 -73.05 -15.92 -11.95
C ARG A 89 -72.77 -16.25 -10.49
N GLU A 90 -71.77 -17.13 -10.27
CA GLU A 90 -71.33 -17.53 -8.93
C GLU A 90 -69.79 -17.70 -8.90
N MET A 91 -69.24 -17.54 -7.72
CA MET A 91 -67.84 -17.83 -7.45
C MET A 91 -67.69 -18.59 -6.16
N GLY A 92 -66.68 -19.44 -6.07
CA GLY A 92 -66.34 -20.17 -4.85
C GLY A 92 -64.84 -20.16 -4.57
N LEU A 93 -64.48 -20.07 -3.26
CA LEU A 93 -63.14 -20.21 -2.79
C LEU A 93 -62.95 -21.61 -2.20
N PHE A 94 -61.81 -22.23 -2.50
CA PHE A 94 -61.48 -23.58 -2.09
C PHE A 94 -60.11 -23.61 -1.37
N ASP A 95 -60.04 -24.44 -0.34
CA ASP A 95 -58.76 -24.68 0.37
C ASP A 95 -57.90 -25.71 -0.41
N ALA A 96 -56.74 -26.03 0.19
CA ALA A 96 -55.82 -27.03 -0.35
C ALA A 96 -56.42 -28.43 -0.41
N ASP A 97 -57.38 -28.74 0.45
CA ASP A 97 -58.07 -30.02 0.53
C ASP A 97 -59.26 -30.11 -0.48
N GLY A 98 -59.51 -29.04 -1.21
CA GLY A 98 -60.66 -28.93 -2.12
C GLY A 98 -62.00 -28.66 -1.45
N THR A 99 -62.00 -28.24 -0.18
CA THR A 99 -63.21 -27.87 0.55
C THR A 99 -63.69 -26.48 0.12
N LEU A 100 -64.96 -26.31 -0.16
CA LEU A 100 -65.57 -25.00 -0.42
C LEU A 100 -65.61 -24.15 0.83
N ILE A 101 -64.82 -23.06 0.84
CA ILE A 101 -64.66 -22.15 1.97
C ILE A 101 -65.69 -21.03 1.94
N ALA A 102 -65.89 -20.45 0.81
CA ALA A 102 -66.86 -19.38 0.61
C ALA A 102 -67.53 -19.47 -0.76
N VAL A 103 -68.75 -19.02 -0.84
CA VAL A 103 -69.49 -18.92 -2.06
C VAL A 103 -70.14 -17.53 -2.17
N CYS A 104 -70.16 -16.97 -3.34
CA CYS A 104 -70.89 -15.74 -3.62
C CYS A 104 -71.66 -15.84 -4.95
N ASN A 105 -72.72 -15.04 -5.07
CA ASN A 105 -73.29 -14.71 -6.35
C ASN A 105 -72.69 -13.39 -6.89
N THR A 106 -72.74 -13.20 -8.17
CA THR A 106 -72.14 -12.03 -8.85
C THR A 106 -73.10 -11.52 -9.95
N PRO A 107 -73.03 -10.24 -10.31
CA PRO A 107 -73.73 -9.77 -11.51
C PRO A 107 -73.36 -10.63 -12.69
N GLU A 108 -74.39 -11.01 -13.46
CA GLU A 108 -74.22 -11.84 -14.67
C GLU A 108 -73.21 -11.21 -15.60
N THR A 109 -72.14 -11.91 -15.89
CA THR A 109 -71.07 -11.44 -16.73
C THR A 109 -70.70 -12.56 -17.71
N TYR A 110 -70.72 -12.25 -19.01
CA TYR A 110 -70.22 -13.18 -20.01
C TYR A 110 -68.71 -13.03 -20.20
N LYS A 111 -68.01 -14.11 -20.14
CA LYS A 111 -66.56 -14.19 -20.45
C LYS A 111 -66.42 -14.79 -21.83
N PRO A 112 -66.12 -13.95 -22.86
CA PRO A 112 -65.94 -14.46 -24.23
C PRO A 112 -64.67 -15.32 -24.33
N ALA A 113 -64.74 -16.36 -25.17
CA ALA A 113 -63.57 -17.10 -25.62
C ALA A 113 -62.88 -16.38 -26.79
N LEU A 114 -61.56 -16.48 -26.89
CA LEU A 114 -60.80 -15.88 -28.00
C LEU A 114 -61.31 -16.35 -29.39
N GLN A 115 -61.76 -17.60 -29.44
CA GLN A 115 -62.32 -18.20 -30.68
C GLN A 115 -63.60 -17.55 -31.15
N GLU A 116 -64.32 -16.79 -30.31
CA GLU A 116 -65.48 -16.02 -30.64
C GLU A 116 -65.20 -14.68 -31.36
N GLY A 117 -63.86 -14.42 -31.60
CA GLY A 117 -63.40 -13.23 -32.30
C GLY A 117 -63.06 -12.05 -31.39
N SER A 118 -63.24 -12.18 -30.09
CA SER A 118 -62.88 -11.14 -29.09
C SER A 118 -62.47 -11.77 -27.77
N GLY A 119 -61.15 -11.88 -27.55
CA GLY A 119 -60.60 -12.28 -26.25
C GLY A 119 -60.53 -11.10 -25.28
N ARG A 120 -60.79 -11.34 -24.03
CA ARG A 120 -60.64 -10.36 -22.92
C ARG A 120 -60.14 -11.02 -21.68
N THR A 121 -59.02 -10.55 -21.12
CA THR A 121 -58.63 -10.91 -19.77
C THR A 121 -59.61 -10.31 -18.77
N GLN A 122 -60.11 -11.09 -17.86
CA GLN A 122 -61.08 -10.66 -16.83
C GLN A 122 -60.58 -10.99 -15.46
N THR A 123 -60.51 -9.98 -14.57
CA THR A 123 -60.26 -10.20 -13.15
C THR A 123 -61.59 -10.33 -12.40
N VAL A 124 -61.73 -11.43 -11.68
CA VAL A 124 -62.86 -11.64 -10.76
C VAL A 124 -62.35 -11.46 -9.32
N ARG A 125 -63.18 -10.77 -8.51
CA ARG A 125 -62.79 -10.42 -7.13
C ARG A 125 -63.92 -10.83 -6.20
N MET A 126 -63.58 -11.58 -5.14
CA MET A 126 -64.50 -11.90 -4.03
C MET A 126 -64.03 -11.17 -2.80
N ILE A 127 -64.93 -10.45 -2.16
CA ILE A 127 -64.72 -9.84 -0.84
C ILE A 127 -65.44 -10.69 0.19
N LEU A 128 -64.72 -11.22 1.17
CA LEU A 128 -65.27 -12.10 2.19
C LEU A 128 -65.03 -11.49 3.58
N ILE A 129 -66.07 -11.41 4.37
CA ILE A 129 -65.99 -10.95 5.75
C ILE A 129 -65.77 -12.18 6.64
N ILE A 130 -64.75 -12.16 7.45
CA ILE A 130 -64.41 -13.23 8.42
C ILE A 130 -63.98 -12.65 9.72
N ASN A 131 -64.33 -13.35 10.84
CA ASN A 131 -64.07 -12.90 12.18
C ASN A 131 -62.61 -13.06 12.63
N SER A 132 -61.81 -13.85 11.91
CA SER A 132 -60.40 -14.12 12.24
C SER A 132 -59.57 -14.23 10.97
N THR A 133 -59.07 -13.10 10.51
CA THR A 133 -58.20 -13.03 9.31
C THR A 133 -56.83 -13.62 9.58
N ASP A 134 -56.37 -13.67 10.83
CA ASP A 134 -55.08 -14.25 11.24
C ASP A 134 -55.00 -15.76 11.00
N ALA A 135 -56.19 -16.42 10.96
CA ALA A 135 -56.29 -17.86 10.67
C ALA A 135 -56.19 -18.21 9.18
N ILE A 136 -55.93 -17.24 8.32
CA ILE A 136 -55.82 -17.46 6.88
C ILE A 136 -54.40 -17.19 6.39
N THR A 137 -53.90 -18.08 5.52
CA THR A 137 -52.64 -17.85 4.84
C THR A 137 -52.84 -16.88 3.68
N LEU A 138 -52.23 -15.72 3.74
CA LEU A 138 -52.22 -14.76 2.64
C LEU A 138 -51.28 -15.27 1.51
N LYS A 139 -51.68 -15.09 0.26
CA LYS A 139 -50.92 -15.50 -0.90
C LYS A 139 -50.97 -14.40 -1.96
N ILE A 140 -49.81 -14.10 -2.54
CA ILE A 140 -49.69 -13.30 -3.74
C ILE A 140 -48.82 -14.12 -4.72
N ASP A 141 -49.36 -14.41 -5.88
CA ASP A 141 -48.59 -15.01 -6.98
C ASP A 141 -48.03 -13.89 -7.86
N PRO A 142 -46.73 -13.61 -7.74
CA PRO A 142 -46.13 -12.49 -8.48
C PRO A 142 -46.15 -12.71 -10.00
N SER A 143 -46.32 -13.94 -10.47
CA SER A 143 -46.29 -14.28 -11.91
C SER A 143 -47.54 -13.87 -12.67
N VAL A 144 -48.62 -13.53 -11.98
CA VAL A 144 -49.95 -13.28 -12.59
C VAL A 144 -50.63 -11.99 -12.09
N VAL A 145 -49.90 -11.13 -11.37
CA VAL A 145 -50.43 -9.83 -10.92
C VAL A 145 -50.42 -8.87 -12.10
N LEU A 146 -51.60 -8.48 -12.61
CA LEU A 146 -51.76 -7.39 -13.55
C LEU A 146 -51.44 -6.06 -12.84
N ALA A 147 -50.14 -5.66 -12.88
CA ALA A 147 -49.76 -4.34 -12.43
C ALA A 147 -50.42 -3.27 -13.32
N THR A 148 -51.13 -2.32 -12.71
CA THR A 148 -51.62 -1.18 -13.46
C THR A 148 -50.45 -0.35 -13.97
N ARG A 149 -50.60 0.30 -15.14
CA ARG A 149 -49.55 1.22 -15.64
C ARG A 149 -49.13 2.23 -14.58
N LYS A 150 -50.09 2.79 -13.84
CA LYS A 150 -49.87 3.74 -12.78
C LYS A 150 -48.93 3.16 -11.70
N TYR A 151 -49.19 1.94 -11.22
CA TYR A 151 -48.35 1.27 -10.22
C TYR A 151 -46.91 1.03 -10.69
N VAL A 152 -46.78 0.62 -11.99
CA VAL A 152 -45.47 0.42 -12.59
C VAL A 152 -44.70 1.75 -12.69
N ASP A 153 -45.39 2.80 -13.17
CA ASP A 153 -44.77 4.12 -13.35
C ASP A 153 -44.35 4.72 -12.00
N GLU A 154 -45.17 4.60 -10.96
CA GLU A 154 -44.83 5.05 -9.58
C GLU A 154 -43.67 4.25 -9.00
N SER A 155 -43.64 2.93 -9.19
CA SER A 155 -42.56 2.07 -8.74
C SER A 155 -41.23 2.40 -9.43
N ILE A 156 -41.28 2.63 -10.75
CA ILE A 156 -40.10 3.04 -11.52
C ILE A 156 -39.58 4.41 -11.07
N LEU A 157 -40.49 5.35 -10.78
CA LEU A 157 -40.09 6.67 -10.27
C LEU A 157 -39.38 6.55 -8.91
N THR A 158 -39.89 5.72 -8.02
CA THR A 158 -39.27 5.48 -6.71
C THR A 158 -37.87 4.88 -6.84
N VAL A 159 -37.68 3.89 -7.74
CA VAL A 159 -36.36 3.27 -7.99
C VAL A 159 -35.40 4.28 -8.61
N ARG A 160 -35.88 5.10 -9.54
CA ARG A 160 -35.05 6.17 -10.14
C ARG A 160 -34.62 7.18 -9.10
N GLN A 161 -35.52 7.69 -8.27
CA GLN A 161 -35.19 8.61 -7.19
C GLN A 161 -34.17 8.01 -6.21
N TYR A 162 -34.31 6.74 -5.84
CA TYR A 162 -33.35 6.05 -5.00
C TYR A 162 -31.95 5.97 -5.67
N ALA A 163 -31.91 5.61 -6.93
CA ALA A 163 -30.65 5.55 -7.69
C ALA A 163 -29.98 6.93 -7.85
N ASP A 164 -30.79 7.97 -8.14
CA ASP A 164 -30.31 9.34 -8.27
C ASP A 164 -29.75 9.86 -6.94
N ASN A 165 -30.40 9.55 -5.81
CA ASN A 165 -29.89 9.91 -4.49
C ASN A 165 -28.58 9.20 -4.16
N LEU A 166 -28.48 7.88 -4.41
CA LEU A 166 -27.23 7.14 -4.22
C LEU A 166 -26.08 7.70 -5.07
N LEU A 167 -26.37 8.06 -6.30
CA LEU A 167 -25.39 8.67 -7.19
C LEU A 167 -24.97 10.05 -6.69
N ALA A 168 -25.94 10.86 -6.24
CA ALA A 168 -25.66 12.18 -5.67
C ALA A 168 -24.80 12.09 -4.41
N ASP A 169 -25.12 11.16 -3.52
CA ASP A 169 -24.35 10.90 -2.29
C ASP A 169 -22.92 10.45 -2.63
N HIS A 170 -22.79 9.56 -3.61
CA HIS A 170 -21.49 9.10 -4.09
C HIS A 170 -20.65 10.23 -4.71
N LEU A 171 -21.25 11.11 -5.49
CA LEU A 171 -20.56 12.25 -6.11
C LEU A 171 -20.25 13.37 -5.11
N ALA A 172 -21.04 13.50 -4.04
CA ALA A 172 -20.83 14.50 -3.00
C ALA A 172 -19.82 14.04 -1.94
N ALA A 173 -19.54 12.75 -1.83
CA ALA A 173 -18.57 12.23 -0.89
C ALA A 173 -17.15 12.70 -1.27
N GLU A 174 -16.40 13.20 -0.28
CA GLU A 174 -15.01 13.66 -0.48
C GLU A 174 -14.10 12.51 -0.93
N ASN A 175 -14.35 11.30 -0.41
CA ASN A 175 -13.70 10.07 -0.86
C ASN A 175 -14.72 8.94 -0.97
N PRO A 176 -15.41 8.82 -2.12
CA PRO A 176 -16.43 7.77 -2.31
C PRO A 176 -15.84 6.35 -2.41
N HIS A 177 -14.53 6.25 -2.49
CA HIS A 177 -13.77 5.01 -2.61
C HIS A 177 -12.66 4.96 -1.54
N ASP A 178 -13.04 5.02 -0.28
CA ASP A 178 -12.13 5.04 0.87
C ASP A 178 -11.18 3.82 0.96
N GLN A 179 -11.54 2.72 0.29
CA GLN A 179 -10.68 1.55 0.12
C GLN A 179 -9.51 1.78 -0.84
N TYR A 180 -9.49 2.86 -1.62
CA TYR A 180 -8.40 3.20 -2.53
C TYR A 180 -7.61 4.41 -2.04
N LEU A 181 -6.31 4.37 -2.27
CA LEU A 181 -5.43 5.50 -1.96
C LEU A 181 -5.66 6.65 -2.97
N LEU A 182 -5.79 7.86 -2.46
CA LEU A 182 -5.90 9.06 -3.31
C LEU A 182 -4.52 9.53 -3.75
N THR A 183 -4.32 9.71 -5.04
CA THR A 183 -3.06 10.25 -5.57
C THR A 183 -2.75 11.65 -5.06
N ALA A 184 -3.79 12.44 -4.78
CA ALA A 184 -3.67 13.79 -4.23
C ALA A 184 -3.07 13.80 -2.81
N ASN A 185 -3.24 12.74 -2.04
CA ASN A 185 -2.76 12.64 -0.67
C ASN A 185 -1.32 12.12 -0.58
N ALA A 186 -0.71 11.72 -1.72
CA ALA A 186 0.66 11.23 -1.78
C ALA A 186 1.00 10.17 -0.70
N LEU A 187 0.07 9.24 -0.48
CA LEU A 187 0.15 8.16 0.51
C LEU A 187 0.00 8.61 1.99
N ALA A 188 -0.56 9.79 2.25
CA ALA A 188 -0.80 10.26 3.61
C ALA A 188 -1.70 9.30 4.41
N GLU A 189 -2.66 8.63 3.74
CA GLU A 189 -3.56 7.66 4.35
C GLU A 189 -2.81 6.48 4.98
N ILE A 190 -1.72 6.04 4.37
CA ILE A 190 -0.86 4.97 4.91
C ILE A 190 -0.17 5.44 6.19
N LYS A 191 0.28 6.71 6.22
CA LYS A 191 0.88 7.32 7.41
C LYS A 191 -0.15 7.46 8.53
N ASP A 192 -1.34 7.97 8.20
CA ASP A 192 -2.40 8.25 9.18
C ASP A 192 -3.01 6.95 9.75
N ALA A 193 -2.95 5.86 8.97
CA ALA A 193 -3.30 4.52 9.42
C ALA A 193 -2.16 3.80 10.18
N ASP A 194 -1.00 4.45 10.41
CA ASP A 194 0.21 3.88 11.04
C ASP A 194 0.76 2.62 10.33
N LEU A 195 0.56 2.54 9.01
CA LEU A 195 0.93 1.37 8.18
C LEU A 195 2.26 1.55 7.43
N ILE A 196 3.03 2.61 7.70
CA ILE A 196 4.30 2.87 6.98
C ILE A 196 5.28 1.71 7.13
N ALA A 197 5.40 1.15 8.34
CA ALA A 197 6.32 0.04 8.58
C ALA A 197 5.94 -1.20 7.76
N GLU A 198 4.65 -1.52 7.67
CA GLU A 198 4.15 -2.64 6.89
C GLU A 198 4.30 -2.39 5.38
N LEU A 199 4.03 -1.17 4.92
CA LEU A 199 4.28 -0.77 3.53
C LEU A 199 5.75 -0.97 3.14
N LEU A 200 6.69 -0.47 3.96
CA LEU A 200 8.13 -0.63 3.71
C LEU A 200 8.53 -2.10 3.69
N LYS A 201 7.97 -2.91 4.58
CA LYS A 201 8.19 -4.36 4.61
C LYS A 201 7.67 -5.03 3.34
N ASN A 202 6.47 -4.71 2.88
CA ASN A 202 5.86 -5.28 1.69
C ASN A 202 6.60 -4.88 0.40
N LEU A 203 7.19 -3.68 0.38
CA LEU A 203 8.06 -3.21 -0.69
C LEU A 203 9.48 -3.79 -0.62
N GLY A 204 9.81 -4.61 0.39
CA GLY A 204 11.16 -5.09 0.64
C GLY A 204 12.13 -3.99 1.10
N LEU A 205 11.61 -2.83 1.50
CA LEU A 205 12.35 -1.67 1.98
C LEU A 205 12.43 -1.67 3.52
N THR A 206 12.60 -2.84 4.12
CA THR A 206 12.87 -2.98 5.55
C THR A 206 14.26 -2.44 5.88
N GLU A 207 14.63 -2.45 7.16
CA GLU A 207 15.89 -1.88 7.71
C GLU A 207 17.18 -2.24 6.94
N LYS A 208 17.18 -3.28 6.10
CA LYS A 208 18.28 -3.62 5.21
C LYS A 208 18.49 -2.59 4.06
N PHE A 209 17.51 -1.77 3.78
CA PHE A 209 17.59 -0.63 2.85
C PHE A 209 17.75 0.71 3.55
N SER A 210 18.13 0.70 4.80
CA SER A 210 18.63 1.89 5.47
C SER A 210 19.98 2.29 4.82
N GLY A 211 19.94 2.87 3.67
CA GLY A 211 21.11 3.35 2.92
C GLY A 211 21.02 4.83 2.61
N ARG A 212 20.06 5.53 3.21
CA ARG A 212 19.94 6.97 3.05
C ARG A 212 21.08 7.68 3.77
N ILE A 213 21.86 8.46 3.02
CA ILE A 213 22.87 9.34 3.63
C ILE A 213 22.13 10.37 4.48
N ILE A 214 22.42 10.36 5.78
CA ILE A 214 21.91 11.33 6.76
C ILE A 214 22.84 12.53 6.84
N GLY A 215 24.17 12.28 6.85
CA GLY A 215 25.17 13.30 7.05
C GLY A 215 26.55 12.90 6.59
N ARG A 216 27.48 13.85 6.70
CA ARG A 216 28.89 13.66 6.47
C ARG A 216 29.68 14.45 7.50
N GLN A 217 30.71 13.84 8.06
CA GLN A 217 31.65 14.52 8.97
C GLN A 217 33.08 14.28 8.48
N ILE A 218 33.88 15.34 8.50
CA ILE A 218 35.27 15.30 7.99
C ILE A 218 36.17 15.91 9.06
N PHE A 219 37.18 15.15 9.45
CA PHE A 219 38.18 15.57 10.42
C PHE A 219 39.54 15.64 9.69
N THR A 220 40.10 16.86 9.61
CA THR A 220 41.33 17.16 8.88
C THR A 220 42.42 17.70 9.76
N THR A 221 42.10 18.12 11.01
CA THR A 221 43.07 18.65 11.97
C THR A 221 43.73 17.49 12.72
N PRO A 222 45.05 17.36 12.68
CA PRO A 222 45.76 16.31 13.41
C PRO A 222 45.47 16.35 14.91
N GLY A 223 45.28 15.17 15.50
CA GLY A 223 45.02 15.03 16.92
C GLY A 223 43.83 14.14 17.23
N ALA A 224 43.51 14.07 18.50
CA ALA A 224 42.39 13.28 19.00
C ALA A 224 41.06 13.88 18.56
N ILE A 225 40.11 13.03 18.15
CA ILE A 225 38.73 13.38 17.84
C ILE A 225 37.78 12.50 18.65
N ASN A 226 36.58 13.01 18.87
CA ASN A 226 35.46 12.27 19.41
C ASN A 226 34.31 12.38 18.43
N TYR A 227 34.17 11.38 17.57
CA TYR A 227 33.06 11.32 16.62
C TYR A 227 31.79 10.97 17.35
N LYS A 228 30.76 11.81 17.16
CA LYS A 228 29.38 11.55 17.60
C LYS A 228 28.49 11.46 16.38
N PRO A 229 27.82 10.32 16.15
CA PRO A 229 26.91 10.18 15.01
C PRO A 229 25.75 11.18 15.07
N THR A 230 25.28 11.62 13.91
CA THR A 230 24.03 12.37 13.81
C THR A 230 22.85 11.49 14.27
N PRO A 231 21.87 12.04 15.00
CA PRO A 231 20.70 11.26 15.42
C PRO A 231 20.04 10.50 14.26
N GLY A 232 19.76 9.21 14.45
CA GLY A 232 19.22 8.31 13.45
C GLY A 232 20.28 7.56 12.63
N THR A 233 21.59 7.81 12.85
CA THR A 233 22.66 7.06 12.19
C THR A 233 22.77 5.66 12.76
N LYS A 234 22.67 4.64 11.92
CA LYS A 234 22.85 3.23 12.30
C LYS A 234 24.13 2.63 11.75
N ARG A 235 24.61 3.17 10.64
CA ARG A 235 25.80 2.67 9.95
C ARG A 235 26.62 3.83 9.38
N ILE A 236 27.94 3.66 9.35
CA ILE A 236 28.85 4.61 8.72
C ILE A 236 29.76 3.93 7.72
N LYS A 237 30.10 4.68 6.67
CA LYS A 237 31.24 4.39 5.82
C LYS A 237 32.35 5.33 6.21
N ILE A 238 33.49 4.80 6.63
CA ILE A 238 34.63 5.58 7.06
C ILE A 238 35.80 5.37 6.10
N ILE A 239 36.44 6.46 5.71
CA ILE A 239 37.72 6.49 4.98
C ILE A 239 38.72 7.19 5.86
N LEU A 240 39.74 6.47 6.24
CA LEU A 240 40.72 6.86 7.21
C LEU A 240 42.09 6.82 6.56
N THR A 241 42.84 7.92 6.53
CA THR A 241 44.18 7.97 5.93
C THR A 241 45.20 8.49 6.93
N GLY A 242 46.31 7.82 7.05
CA GLY A 242 47.43 8.22 7.88
C GLY A 242 48.20 9.44 7.36
N GLY A 243 49.02 10.04 8.16
CA GLY A 243 49.90 11.15 7.76
C GLY A 243 51.04 10.68 6.83
N GLY A 244 51.43 11.51 5.89
CA GLY A 244 52.56 11.23 4.98
C GLY A 244 53.94 11.53 5.61
N GLY A 245 54.95 10.78 5.25
CA GLY A 245 56.34 10.99 5.58
C GLY A 245 56.97 12.18 4.85
N ARG A 246 57.98 12.80 5.41
CA ARG A 246 58.72 13.85 4.74
C ARG A 246 59.79 13.28 3.79
N GLY A 247 60.14 14.07 2.76
CA GLY A 247 61.32 13.82 1.94
C GLY A 247 62.61 14.19 2.65
N TYR A 248 63.69 13.87 2.02
CA TYR A 248 65.05 14.19 2.47
C TYR A 248 65.67 15.29 1.63
N GLY A 249 66.43 16.17 2.28
CA GLY A 249 67.32 17.13 1.66
C GLY A 249 68.75 16.73 1.93
N TYR A 250 69.62 16.75 0.97
CA TYR A 250 71.02 16.35 1.11
C TYR A 250 71.97 17.53 0.98
N LEU A 251 72.88 17.63 1.92
CA LEU A 251 74.05 18.50 1.84
C LEU A 251 75.24 17.76 1.24
N GLY A 252 75.58 18.12 0.03
CA GLY A 252 76.87 17.73 -0.52
C GLY A 252 77.89 18.83 -0.25
N TRP A 253 78.89 18.57 0.56
CA TRP A 253 80.07 19.44 0.73
C TRP A 253 81.21 18.89 -0.12
N GLY A 254 81.54 19.61 -1.14
CA GLY A 254 82.69 19.29 -1.98
C GLY A 254 82.47 19.66 -3.43
N SER A 255 83.53 20.12 -4.14
CA SER A 255 83.50 20.48 -5.55
C SER A 255 83.13 19.24 -6.38
N GLY A 256 81.91 19.21 -6.94
CA GLY A 256 81.50 18.21 -7.89
C GLY A 256 80.23 17.36 -7.47
N PHE A 257 79.65 17.51 -6.30
CA PHE A 257 78.52 16.75 -5.92
C PHE A 257 77.24 17.64 -5.89
N THR A 258 76.18 17.17 -6.52
CA THR A 258 74.85 17.79 -6.46
C THR A 258 74.05 17.13 -5.37
N SER A 259 73.49 17.95 -4.49
CA SER A 259 72.56 17.48 -3.44
C SER A 259 71.31 16.91 -4.07
N ARG A 260 70.84 15.80 -3.56
CA ARG A 260 69.63 15.11 -3.93
C ARG A 260 68.94 14.53 -2.73
N GLY A 261 67.63 14.43 -2.76
CA GLY A 261 66.89 13.83 -1.66
C GLY A 261 65.78 12.94 -2.18
N ALA A 262 65.63 11.80 -1.57
CA ALA A 262 64.53 10.90 -1.89
C ALA A 262 63.18 11.41 -1.33
N GLY A 263 62.08 10.97 -1.86
CA GLY A 263 60.73 11.30 -1.44
C GLY A 263 60.30 10.49 -0.21
N GLY A 264 59.49 11.05 0.68
CA GLY A 264 58.84 10.35 1.77
C GLY A 264 57.62 9.52 1.32
N GLY A 265 57.31 8.46 2.05
CA GLY A 265 56.14 7.60 1.76
C GLY A 265 54.81 8.26 2.07
N ALA A 266 53.75 7.85 1.41
CA ALA A 266 52.39 8.27 1.73
C ALA A 266 51.78 7.46 2.90
N GLY A 267 50.79 7.98 3.58
CA GLY A 267 50.01 7.25 4.57
C GLY A 267 49.08 6.19 3.93
N GLY A 268 48.93 5.07 4.61
CA GLY A 268 47.97 4.05 4.23
C GLY A 268 46.52 4.53 4.38
N THR A 269 45.62 3.86 3.74
CA THR A 269 44.17 4.20 3.80
C THR A 269 43.35 2.96 4.15
N VAL A 270 42.42 3.13 5.10
CA VAL A 270 41.41 2.13 5.48
C VAL A 270 40.06 2.61 5.02
N ILE A 271 39.30 1.73 4.39
CA ILE A 271 37.88 1.94 4.10
C ILE A 271 37.09 0.85 4.83
N ALA A 272 36.10 1.25 5.63
CA ALA A 272 35.30 0.30 6.41
C ALA A 272 33.85 0.74 6.53
N TRP A 273 32.99 -0.25 6.67
CA TRP A 273 31.60 -0.07 7.05
C TRP A 273 31.40 -0.53 8.48
N LEU A 274 30.92 0.34 9.34
CA LEU A 274 30.72 0.05 10.76
C LEU A 274 29.28 0.33 11.18
N ASN A 275 28.71 -0.56 11.97
CA ASN A 275 27.47 -0.26 12.69
C ASN A 275 27.80 0.63 13.87
N VAL A 276 27.00 1.64 14.09
CA VAL A 276 27.18 2.60 15.17
C VAL A 276 25.86 2.81 15.92
N ASP A 277 25.99 3.29 17.15
CA ASP A 277 24.90 3.69 18.01
C ASP A 277 25.00 5.21 18.17
N ASP A 278 23.98 5.94 17.74
CA ASP A 278 23.99 7.41 17.74
C ASP A 278 23.96 8.04 19.14
N SER A 279 23.69 7.23 20.16
CA SER A 279 23.81 7.64 21.56
C SER A 279 25.25 7.64 22.08
N LYS A 280 26.18 6.97 21.39
CA LYS A 280 27.61 6.78 21.80
C LYS A 280 28.54 7.74 21.08
N THR A 281 29.75 7.83 21.62
CA THR A 281 30.85 8.58 21.04
C THR A 281 32.00 7.63 20.72
N TYR A 282 32.64 7.83 19.59
CA TYR A 282 33.69 6.96 19.06
C TYR A 282 35.02 7.74 19.01
N PRO A 283 36.04 7.35 19.77
CA PRO A 283 37.30 8.04 19.76
C PRO A 283 38.09 7.74 18.49
N GLY A 284 38.84 8.70 18.03
CA GLY A 284 39.75 8.54 16.90
C GLY A 284 40.92 9.50 16.98
N VAL A 285 41.88 9.32 16.10
CA VAL A 285 43.02 10.21 15.96
C VAL A 285 43.25 10.50 14.49
N VAL A 286 43.30 11.74 14.09
CA VAL A 286 43.78 12.15 12.78
C VAL A 286 45.29 12.22 12.80
N GLY A 287 45.92 11.43 11.93
CA GLY A 287 47.38 11.38 11.81
C GLY A 287 47.94 12.69 11.28
N ARG A 288 49.09 13.08 11.83
CA ARG A 288 49.84 14.23 11.37
C ARG A 288 50.81 13.81 10.26
N GLY A 289 50.99 14.64 9.27
CA GLY A 289 52.11 14.56 8.33
C GLY A 289 53.42 14.97 9.01
N SER A 290 54.50 14.43 8.57
CA SER A 290 55.84 14.75 9.07
C SER A 290 56.26 16.16 8.66
N ASP A 291 56.85 16.87 9.57
CA ASP A 291 57.51 18.15 9.36
C ASP A 291 58.99 18.10 9.81
N GLU A 292 59.58 19.24 10.03
CA GLU A 292 60.96 19.37 10.45
C GLU A 292 61.26 18.73 11.78
N THR A 293 60.32 18.87 12.73
CA THR A 293 60.53 18.51 14.16
C THR A 293 59.82 17.23 14.54
N LEU A 294 58.71 16.92 13.84
CA LEU A 294 57.77 15.90 14.25
C LEU A 294 57.60 14.85 13.13
N SER A 295 57.65 13.58 13.50
CA SER A 295 57.41 12.47 12.57
C SER A 295 55.93 12.32 12.23
N ALA A 296 55.63 11.74 11.11
CA ALA A 296 54.28 11.36 10.74
C ALA A 296 53.69 10.41 11.74
N THR A 297 52.35 10.49 11.90
CA THR A 297 51.59 9.59 12.78
C THR A 297 50.45 8.94 12.06
N SER A 298 50.05 7.76 12.55
CA SER A 298 48.92 7.01 12.01
C SER A 298 47.58 7.70 12.38
N SER A 299 46.60 7.51 11.52
CA SER A 299 45.20 7.77 11.88
C SER A 299 44.57 6.50 12.43
N THR A 300 43.75 6.64 13.48
CA THR A 300 43.07 5.51 14.12
C THR A 300 41.60 5.84 14.38
N PHE A 301 40.78 4.81 14.44
CA PHE A 301 39.38 4.98 14.81
C PHE A 301 38.89 3.83 15.69
N ASN A 302 38.30 4.17 16.83
CA ASN A 302 37.67 3.28 17.82
C ASN A 302 38.52 2.08 18.24
N GLY A 303 39.87 2.18 18.15
CA GLY A 303 40.78 1.07 18.45
C GLY A 303 40.70 -0.12 17.45
N LEU A 304 39.87 -0.02 16.43
CA LEU A 304 39.62 -1.10 15.46
C LEU A 304 40.33 -0.86 14.11
N LEU A 305 40.36 0.38 13.65
CA LEU A 305 40.94 0.76 12.37
C LEU A 305 42.23 1.51 12.56
N THR A 306 43.25 1.18 11.78
CA THR A 306 44.52 1.88 11.76
C THR A 306 44.99 2.10 10.33
N ALA A 307 45.11 3.36 9.93
CA ALA A 307 45.79 3.78 8.73
C ALA A 307 47.20 4.27 9.12
N GLY A 308 48.20 3.48 8.81
CA GLY A 308 49.61 3.74 9.13
C GLY A 308 50.15 4.98 8.44
N ASN A 309 51.10 5.63 9.09
CA ASN A 309 51.80 6.77 8.46
C ASN A 309 52.82 6.33 7.45
N GLY A 310 53.07 7.18 6.45
CA GLY A 310 54.22 7.05 5.58
C GLY A 310 55.52 7.27 6.31
N VAL A 311 56.56 6.59 5.89
CA VAL A 311 57.90 6.66 6.50
C VAL A 311 58.65 7.88 5.96
N ASN A 312 59.31 8.60 6.90
CA ASN A 312 60.26 9.63 6.51
C ASN A 312 61.48 8.99 5.81
N THR A 313 61.95 9.58 4.75
CA THR A 313 63.26 9.15 4.26
C THR A 313 64.38 9.72 5.13
N SER A 314 65.35 8.88 5.42
CA SER A 314 66.54 9.22 6.22
C SER A 314 67.84 9.25 5.42
N SER A 315 67.76 8.91 4.15
CA SER A 315 68.92 8.91 3.23
C SER A 315 68.59 9.66 1.95
N GLY A 316 69.57 10.11 1.28
CA GLY A 316 69.45 10.76 -0.05
C GLY A 316 69.06 9.80 -1.15
N ASP A 317 69.14 8.50 -0.96
CA ASP A 317 69.09 7.52 -2.01
C ASP A 317 67.76 6.79 -2.09
N ALA A 318 67.25 6.24 -1.00
CA ALA A 318 66.04 5.42 -0.96
C ALA A 318 64.80 6.21 -0.52
N GLY A 319 63.71 6.03 -1.23
CA GLY A 319 62.41 6.59 -0.86
C GLY A 319 61.86 6.00 0.42
N GLY A 320 61.05 6.79 1.11
CA GLY A 320 60.34 6.32 2.33
C GLY A 320 59.24 5.34 1.98
N ALA A 321 59.10 4.27 2.74
CA ALA A 321 58.03 3.29 2.53
C ALA A 321 56.63 3.88 2.81
N GLY A 322 55.67 3.45 2.05
CA GLY A 322 54.24 3.77 2.27
C GLY A 322 53.70 3.15 3.56
N GLY A 323 52.76 3.84 4.19
CA GLY A 323 52.09 3.38 5.39
C GLY A 323 51.19 2.17 5.14
N THR A 324 51.12 1.28 6.09
CA THR A 324 50.20 0.13 6.07
C THR A 324 48.79 0.53 6.44
N ALA A 325 47.80 -0.36 6.19
CA ALA A 325 46.43 -0.18 6.57
C ALA A 325 45.87 -1.48 7.18
N VAL A 326 45.14 -1.39 8.29
CA VAL A 326 44.64 -2.58 9.02
C VAL A 326 43.27 -2.31 9.59
N GLY A 327 42.40 -3.38 9.58
CA GLY A 327 41.12 -3.41 10.27
C GLY A 327 39.92 -3.06 9.43
N GLY A 328 40.09 -2.62 8.17
CA GLY A 328 38.98 -2.27 7.33
C GLY A 328 38.55 -3.38 6.34
N ASP A 329 37.43 -3.16 5.71
CA ASP A 329 36.93 -4.00 4.60
C ASP A 329 37.90 -3.90 3.39
N LEU A 330 38.47 -2.73 3.19
CA LEU A 330 39.51 -2.50 2.22
C LEU A 330 40.69 -1.78 2.87
N ASN A 331 41.84 -2.35 2.80
CA ASN A 331 43.09 -1.83 3.33
C ASN A 331 44.04 -1.50 2.17
N ILE A 332 44.37 -0.23 1.98
CA ILE A 332 45.17 0.27 0.88
C ILE A 332 46.52 0.76 1.46
N GLN A 333 47.59 0.18 1.01
CA GLN A 333 48.93 0.66 1.39
C GLN A 333 49.17 2.03 0.71
N GLY A 334 49.81 2.93 1.43
CA GLY A 334 50.32 4.17 0.80
C GLY A 334 51.42 3.90 -0.20
N GLY A 335 51.56 4.76 -1.16
CA GLY A 335 52.64 4.68 -2.15
C GLY A 335 53.99 4.98 -1.49
N ASP A 336 55.05 4.28 -1.89
CA ASP A 336 56.39 4.61 -1.53
C ASP A 336 56.84 5.95 -2.12
N GLY A 337 57.69 6.66 -1.48
CA GLY A 337 58.41 7.80 -2.07
C GLY A 337 59.41 7.32 -3.13
N SER A 338 59.63 8.13 -4.12
CA SER A 338 60.61 7.79 -5.16
C SER A 338 62.03 7.92 -4.65
N ASP A 339 62.86 6.98 -5.07
CA ASP A 339 64.31 7.10 -4.87
C ASP A 339 64.87 8.35 -5.53
N ALA A 340 65.95 8.85 -5.05
CA ALA A 340 66.71 9.86 -5.77
C ALA A 340 67.61 9.17 -6.83
N PRO A 341 67.58 9.63 -8.06
CA PRO A 341 68.41 9.02 -9.14
C PRO A 341 69.90 9.02 -8.73
N GLY A 342 70.55 7.91 -8.96
CA GLY A 342 71.98 7.75 -8.72
C GLY A 342 72.83 8.79 -9.47
N ILE A 343 73.96 9.20 -8.86
CA ILE A 343 74.92 10.05 -9.56
C ILE A 343 75.91 9.16 -10.32
N ILE A 344 76.03 9.42 -11.58
CA ILE A 344 77.22 9.03 -12.30
C ILE A 344 78.16 10.26 -12.34
N SER A 345 79.09 10.28 -11.36
CA SER A 345 80.15 11.32 -11.39
C SER A 345 81.18 10.96 -12.37
N THR A 346 81.25 11.73 -13.49
CA THR A 346 82.46 11.79 -14.29
C THR A 346 83.06 13.16 -14.03
N THR A 347 84.38 13.21 -13.94
CA THR A 347 85.18 14.41 -13.66
C THR A 347 85.03 15.55 -14.69
N THR A 348 84.25 15.33 -15.71
CA THR A 348 84.11 16.29 -16.85
C THR A 348 82.66 16.79 -17.08
N ASN A 349 81.69 16.21 -16.49
CA ASN A 349 80.31 16.72 -16.64
C ASN A 349 79.43 16.27 -15.43
N PRO A 350 79.21 17.15 -14.47
CA PRO A 350 78.33 16.82 -13.34
C PRO A 350 76.86 16.69 -13.80
N TYR A 351 76.43 15.48 -14.04
CA TYR A 351 75.01 15.23 -14.18
C TYR A 351 74.29 15.64 -12.92
N ARG A 352 73.39 16.57 -13.02
CA ARG A 352 72.46 16.94 -11.91
C ARG A 352 71.44 15.85 -11.75
N GLY A 353 71.62 15.02 -10.73
CA GLY A 353 70.57 14.06 -10.34
C GLY A 353 69.31 14.80 -9.89
N GLY A 354 68.15 14.29 -10.26
CA GLY A 354 66.86 14.77 -9.74
C GLY A 354 66.62 14.31 -8.26
N SER A 355 65.73 14.95 -7.59
CA SER A 355 65.21 14.46 -6.32
C SER A 355 63.95 13.59 -6.53
N GLY A 356 63.68 12.67 -5.63
CA GLY A 356 62.52 11.79 -5.68
C GLY A 356 61.20 12.51 -5.29
N ASP A 357 60.12 12.17 -5.93
CA ASP A 357 58.79 12.67 -5.59
C ASP A 357 58.24 11.94 -4.34
N GLY A 358 57.37 12.58 -3.61
CA GLY A 358 56.66 11.95 -2.46
C GLY A 358 55.66 10.88 -2.91
N GLY A 359 55.42 9.90 -2.06
CA GLY A 359 54.49 8.81 -2.28
C GLY A 359 53.07 9.30 -2.52
N VAL A 360 52.34 8.58 -3.36
CA VAL A 360 50.95 8.86 -3.71
C VAL A 360 50.01 8.29 -2.64
N SER A 361 49.09 9.09 -2.16
CA SER A 361 48.02 8.63 -1.27
C SER A 361 46.76 8.25 -2.03
N TYR A 362 45.78 7.66 -1.34
CA TYR A 362 44.44 7.41 -1.88
C TYR A 362 43.76 8.67 -2.47
N TRP A 363 44.08 9.85 -1.93
CA TRP A 363 43.47 11.13 -2.32
C TRP A 363 44.18 11.84 -3.47
N GLY A 364 45.33 11.37 -3.87
CA GLY A 364 46.07 11.94 -4.98
C GLY A 364 47.61 11.91 -4.84
N GLY A 365 48.25 12.56 -5.76
CA GLY A 365 49.70 12.55 -5.91
C GLY A 365 50.48 13.13 -4.72
N GLY A 366 51.65 12.60 -4.48
CA GLY A 366 52.63 13.13 -3.52
C GLY A 366 53.17 14.50 -3.96
N LYS A 367 53.86 15.16 -3.05
CA LYS A 367 54.52 16.41 -3.30
C LYS A 367 55.67 16.19 -4.27
N ARG A 368 55.62 16.91 -5.40
CA ARG A 368 56.69 16.87 -6.38
C ARG A 368 58.01 17.38 -5.77
N SER A 369 59.10 16.73 -6.17
CA SER A 369 60.48 17.20 -5.89
C SER A 369 60.76 18.54 -6.61
N GLY A 370 61.67 19.35 -6.09
CA GLY A 370 62.06 20.57 -6.77
C GLY A 370 62.83 21.57 -5.92
N ASP A 371 63.39 22.60 -6.58
CA ASP A 371 64.21 23.68 -5.98
C ASP A 371 63.41 24.74 -5.21
N GLY A 372 62.11 24.53 -5.01
CA GLY A 372 61.18 25.49 -4.42
C GLY A 372 61.22 25.49 -2.88
N ASN A 373 60.58 26.48 -2.29
CA ASN A 373 60.52 26.74 -0.87
C ASN A 373 60.42 25.45 -0.02
N LEU A 374 61.38 25.33 0.88
CA LEU A 374 61.41 24.35 1.98
C LEU A 374 60.17 24.50 2.83
N SER A 375 59.64 23.41 3.38
CA SER A 375 58.59 23.46 4.37
C SER A 375 57.14 23.54 3.86
N VAL A 376 56.88 23.12 2.62
CA VAL A 376 55.49 23.07 2.13
C VAL A 376 54.91 21.66 2.26
N LYS A 377 53.82 21.53 2.94
CA LYS A 377 53.01 20.30 2.98
C LYS A 377 52.42 20.00 1.57
N GLY A 378 52.27 18.72 1.26
CA GLY A 378 51.49 18.30 0.09
C GLY A 378 50.06 18.84 0.17
N LYS A 379 49.37 18.90 -0.95
CA LYS A 379 47.98 19.43 -1.02
C LYS A 379 46.94 18.33 -0.83
N THR A 380 47.33 17.06 -0.85
CA THR A 380 46.44 15.93 -0.74
C THR A 380 46.66 15.22 0.58
N PHE A 381 45.59 14.77 1.23
CA PHE A 381 45.66 14.09 2.54
C PHE A 381 46.60 12.87 2.47
N GLY A 382 47.44 12.72 3.48
CA GLY A 382 48.33 11.59 3.62
C GLY A 382 49.44 11.48 2.57
N ALA A 383 49.59 12.42 1.67
CA ALA A 383 50.63 12.36 0.65
C ALA A 383 52.04 12.53 1.20
N GLY A 384 53.00 11.82 0.64
CA GLY A 384 54.40 11.95 0.99
C GLY A 384 55.01 13.28 0.54
N GLY A 385 55.99 13.76 1.24
CA GLY A 385 56.80 14.93 0.89
C GLY A 385 57.88 14.59 -0.19
N GLY A 386 58.06 15.43 -1.18
CA GLY A 386 59.11 15.25 -2.15
C GLY A 386 60.49 15.60 -1.60
N GLY A 387 61.53 15.01 -2.15
CA GLY A 387 62.91 15.33 -1.89
C GLY A 387 63.29 16.73 -2.35
N ASN A 388 64.37 17.24 -1.87
CA ASN A 388 64.88 18.57 -2.19
C ASN A 388 66.34 18.51 -2.68
N THR A 389 66.69 19.36 -3.62
CA THR A 389 68.01 19.51 -4.18
C THR A 389 68.84 20.61 -3.51
N ARG A 390 68.27 21.37 -2.58
CA ARG A 390 68.94 22.44 -1.84
C ARG A 390 69.72 21.94 -0.64
N SER A 391 70.76 22.66 -0.32
CA SER A 391 71.84 22.27 0.56
C SER A 391 71.65 22.66 2.06
N ASP A 392 70.54 23.33 2.43
CA ASP A 392 70.31 23.69 3.82
C ASP A 392 68.81 23.96 4.11
N PRO A 393 68.27 23.40 5.15
CA PRO A 393 68.71 22.26 5.98
C PRO A 393 68.38 20.91 5.31
N PHE A 394 68.93 19.79 5.83
CA PHE A 394 68.74 18.38 5.34
C PHE A 394 67.31 17.87 5.24
N ILE A 395 66.37 18.73 4.94
CA ILE A 395 64.96 18.46 4.99
C ILE A 395 64.36 18.68 3.62
N GLY A 396 63.66 17.66 3.11
CA GLY A 396 62.79 17.78 1.97
C GLY A 396 61.45 18.43 2.29
N ASN A 397 60.51 18.34 1.37
CA ASN A 397 59.14 18.82 1.62
C ASN A 397 58.45 17.98 2.68
N TYR A 398 57.52 18.59 3.39
CA TYR A 398 56.75 17.94 4.46
C TYR A 398 55.70 16.99 3.90
N GLY A 399 55.44 15.92 4.68
CA GLY A 399 54.29 15.06 4.46
C GLY A 399 52.97 15.77 4.79
N SER A 400 51.91 15.37 4.13
CA SER A 400 50.57 15.91 4.36
C SER A 400 49.89 15.22 5.56
N ASP A 401 49.05 15.96 6.21
CA ASP A 401 48.26 15.40 7.32
C ASP A 401 47.25 14.36 6.78
N GLY A 402 46.88 13.42 7.63
CA GLY A 402 45.82 12.45 7.37
C GLY A 402 44.42 13.05 7.36
N VAL A 403 43.44 12.20 7.20
CA VAL A 403 42.03 12.58 7.23
C VAL A 403 41.18 11.43 7.77
N ILE A 404 40.10 11.77 8.43
CA ILE A 404 38.99 10.87 8.71
C ILE A 404 37.75 11.44 8.04
N PHE A 405 37.23 10.74 7.05
CA PHE A 405 36.03 11.07 6.33
C PHE A 405 34.94 10.04 6.66
N ILE A 406 33.78 10.50 7.10
CA ILE A 406 32.66 9.65 7.53
C ILE A 406 31.40 10.04 6.78
N GLU A 407 30.78 9.07 6.12
CA GLU A 407 29.42 9.16 5.58
C GLU A 407 28.48 8.40 6.53
N GLU A 408 27.38 9.02 6.91
CA GLU A 408 26.41 8.52 7.88
C GLU A 408 25.15 8.04 7.17
N PHE A 409 24.67 6.86 7.56
CA PHE A 409 23.50 6.21 6.94
C PHE A 409 22.50 5.81 8.03
N SER A 410 21.19 5.97 7.71
CA SER A 410 20.06 5.54 8.56
C SER A 410 19.90 4.04 8.62
#